data_51704c3cd01ba11e3097a08b5b4cff74
#
_entry.id   51704c3cd01ba11e3097a08b5b4cff74
#
_cell.length_a   1.000
_cell.length_b   1.000
_cell.length_c   1.000
_cell.angle_alpha   90.00
_cell.angle_beta   90.00
_cell.angle_gamma   90.00
#
_symmetry.space_group_name_H-M   'P 1'
#
loop_
_entity.id
_entity.type
_entity.pdbx_description
1 polymer ?
#
loop_
_entity_poly.entity_id
_entity_poly.type
_entity_poly.pdbx_seq_one_letter_code
_entity_poly.pdbx_strand_id
1 'polypeptide(L)'
;MFDDVNIDDFYKLGFTYSSMLDMIPKKFETYKYTNATNGGGIDIDPQAAKMMRKFQNIIKEHLIQKYFRVEALGYEMWNGVPPDLRLFHNDYFHHKKGYNSNVFIFIDECTDNNMNYIEMRTGLDEFYQVFPNKFDMIWINQSEQFTYKMIHTSGKNRILNFRYYIHGLNNKTNWEM
;
A
#
# COMPACT_ATOMS: atom_id res chain seq x y z
N MET A 1 -16.23 5.14 7.87
CA MET A 1 -15.33 4.64 6.80
C MET A 1 -13.93 5.09 7.16
N PHE A 2 -12.97 4.18 7.33
CA PHE A 2 -11.60 4.43 7.83
C PHE A 2 -11.51 5.03 9.25
N ASP A 3 -12.40 4.66 10.13
CA ASP A 3 -12.48 5.25 11.47
C ASP A 3 -11.46 4.63 12.44
N ASP A 4 -10.88 3.49 12.08
CA ASP A 4 -9.82 2.77 12.78
C ASP A 4 -8.40 3.17 12.34
N VAL A 5 -8.27 4.06 11.35
CA VAL A 5 -6.97 4.57 10.90
C VAL A 5 -6.37 5.50 11.94
N ASN A 6 -5.17 5.15 12.40
CA ASN A 6 -4.40 5.97 13.32
C ASN A 6 -3.33 6.78 12.57
N ILE A 7 -3.53 8.09 12.48
CA ILE A 7 -2.59 8.96 11.77
C ILE A 7 -1.26 9.13 12.53
N ASP A 8 -1.26 8.99 13.84
CA ASP A 8 -0.03 9.04 14.64
C ASP A 8 0.88 7.85 14.31
N ASP A 9 0.32 6.66 14.10
CA ASP A 9 1.09 5.49 13.66
C ASP A 9 1.70 5.70 12.28
N PHE A 10 0.96 6.33 11.35
CA PHE A 10 1.47 6.69 10.05
C PHE A 10 2.73 7.58 10.12
N TYR A 11 2.79 8.47 11.11
CA TYR A 11 3.97 9.32 11.34
C TYR A 11 5.09 8.64 12.12
N LYS A 12 4.74 7.82 13.12
CA LYS A 12 5.72 7.22 14.06
C LYS A 12 6.28 5.90 13.55
N LEU A 13 5.41 5.05 12.99
CA LEU A 13 5.76 3.70 12.57
C LEU A 13 6.01 3.61 11.06
N GLY A 14 5.61 4.62 10.28
CA GLY A 14 5.67 4.64 8.84
C GLY A 14 4.49 3.95 8.16
N PHE A 15 3.50 3.49 8.92
CA PHE A 15 2.29 2.88 8.36
C PHE A 15 1.11 2.98 9.32
N THR A 16 -0.07 2.84 8.77
CA THR A 16 -1.29 2.54 9.51
C THR A 16 -2.11 1.53 8.73
N TYR A 17 -3.04 0.86 9.37
CA TYR A 17 -3.89 -0.13 8.72
C TYR A 17 -5.36 0.03 9.10
N SER A 18 -6.23 -0.56 8.27
CA SER A 18 -7.67 -0.59 8.47
C SER A 18 -8.25 -1.81 7.76
N SER A 19 -9.31 -2.39 8.30
CA SER A 19 -10.07 -3.40 7.58
C SER A 19 -11.03 -2.76 6.59
N MET A 20 -11.07 -3.30 5.37
CA MET A 20 -11.94 -2.85 4.29
C MET A 20 -12.97 -3.92 3.88
N LEU A 21 -13.25 -4.86 4.75
CA LEU A 21 -14.07 -6.04 4.45
C LEU A 21 -15.42 -5.70 3.81
N ASP A 22 -16.09 -4.67 4.32
CA ASP A 22 -17.40 -4.26 3.82
C ASP A 22 -17.34 -3.28 2.62
N MET A 23 -16.14 -2.86 2.24
CA MET A 23 -15.95 -1.83 1.23
C MET A 23 -15.44 -2.38 -0.10
N ILE A 24 -14.76 -3.52 -0.07
CA ILE A 24 -14.15 -4.11 -1.27
C ILE A 24 -15.24 -4.80 -2.11
N PRO A 25 -15.47 -4.35 -3.35
CA PRO A 25 -16.37 -5.05 -4.25
C PRO A 25 -15.90 -6.48 -4.52
N LYS A 26 -16.79 -7.48 -4.38
CA LYS A 26 -16.49 -8.90 -4.65
C LYS A 26 -15.88 -9.16 -6.04
N LYS A 27 -16.13 -8.28 -7.01
CA LYS A 27 -15.52 -8.37 -8.34
C LYS A 27 -13.99 -8.35 -8.32
N PHE A 28 -13.37 -7.72 -7.30
CA PHE A 28 -11.90 -7.77 -7.17
C PHE A 28 -11.37 -9.19 -6.94
N GLU A 29 -12.17 -10.09 -6.39
CA GLU A 29 -11.79 -11.50 -6.25
C GLU A 29 -11.80 -12.26 -7.58
N THR A 30 -12.52 -11.77 -8.57
CA THR A 30 -12.73 -12.44 -9.88
C THR A 30 -11.91 -11.84 -11.01
N TYR A 31 -11.37 -10.64 -10.86
CA TYR A 31 -10.52 -10.03 -11.87
C TYR A 31 -9.20 -10.78 -12.05
N LYS A 32 -8.66 -10.71 -13.26
CA LYS A 32 -7.32 -11.21 -13.57
C LYS A 32 -6.28 -10.22 -13.03
N TYR A 33 -5.39 -10.72 -12.20
CA TYR A 33 -4.25 -9.97 -11.69
C TYR A 33 -3.02 -10.24 -12.54
N THR A 34 -2.25 -9.20 -12.79
CA THR A 34 -0.98 -9.33 -13.53
C THR A 34 0.07 -9.97 -12.64
N ASN A 35 0.86 -10.89 -13.20
CA ASN A 35 1.98 -11.45 -12.46
C ASN A 35 3.00 -10.32 -12.15
N ALA A 36 3.30 -10.12 -10.88
CA ALA A 36 4.19 -9.07 -10.41
C ALA A 36 5.61 -9.16 -10.98
N THR A 37 6.06 -10.36 -11.40
CA THR A 37 7.39 -10.57 -12.00
C THR A 37 7.55 -9.92 -13.39
N ASN A 38 6.45 -9.55 -14.05
CA ASN A 38 6.44 -9.02 -15.40
C ASN A 38 6.25 -7.49 -15.47
N GLY A 39 6.53 -6.76 -14.40
CA GLY A 39 6.33 -5.31 -14.36
C GLY A 39 4.84 -4.97 -14.44
N GLY A 40 4.16 -5.13 -13.33
CA GLY A 40 2.70 -5.00 -13.23
C GLY A 40 2.14 -3.71 -13.83
N GLY A 41 0.99 -3.81 -14.46
CA GLY A 41 0.17 -2.66 -14.84
C GLY A 41 -0.08 -2.47 -16.32
N ILE A 42 0.49 -3.29 -17.22
CA ILE A 42 0.38 -3.03 -18.66
C ILE A 42 -0.96 -3.52 -19.24
N ASP A 43 -1.62 -4.52 -18.65
CA ASP A 43 -2.86 -5.10 -19.20
C ASP A 43 -3.97 -5.27 -18.15
N ILE A 44 -4.31 -4.18 -17.46
CA ILE A 44 -5.49 -4.22 -16.59
C ILE A 44 -6.74 -4.17 -17.48
N ASP A 45 -7.64 -5.13 -17.28
CA ASP A 45 -8.96 -5.12 -17.91
C ASP A 45 -9.63 -3.74 -17.77
N PRO A 46 -10.28 -3.18 -18.82
CA PRO A 46 -10.87 -1.85 -18.77
C PRO A 46 -11.91 -1.67 -17.65
N GLN A 47 -12.67 -2.72 -17.33
CA GLN A 47 -13.63 -2.67 -16.22
C GLN A 47 -12.90 -2.65 -14.86
N ALA A 48 -11.87 -3.47 -14.72
CA ALA A 48 -11.00 -3.45 -13.54
C ALA A 48 -10.33 -2.08 -13.38
N ALA A 49 -9.80 -1.50 -14.45
CA ALA A 49 -9.20 -0.17 -14.43
C ALA A 49 -10.19 0.93 -13.98
N LYS A 50 -11.43 0.87 -14.47
CA LYS A 50 -12.50 1.78 -14.03
C LYS A 50 -12.78 1.64 -12.52
N MET A 51 -12.85 0.41 -12.03
CA MET A 51 -13.07 0.13 -10.61
C MET A 51 -11.89 0.61 -9.77
N MET A 52 -10.64 0.37 -10.21
CA MET A 52 -9.44 0.84 -9.53
C MET A 52 -9.42 2.37 -9.39
N ARG A 53 -9.72 3.11 -10.45
CA ARG A 53 -9.82 4.59 -10.39
C ARG A 53 -10.88 5.06 -9.40
N LYS A 54 -12.06 4.44 -9.44
CA LYS A 54 -13.13 4.76 -8.49
C LYS A 54 -12.66 4.53 -7.04
N PHE A 55 -12.00 3.40 -6.81
CA PHE A 55 -11.52 3.04 -5.48
C PHE A 55 -10.39 3.95 -5.00
N GLN A 56 -9.47 4.29 -5.90
CA GLN A 56 -8.40 5.27 -5.63
C GLN A 56 -8.97 6.62 -5.18
N ASN A 57 -10.03 7.10 -5.84
CA ASN A 57 -10.69 8.33 -5.46
C ASN A 57 -11.41 8.22 -4.10
N ILE A 58 -12.06 7.11 -3.81
CA ILE A 58 -12.68 6.86 -2.50
C ILE A 58 -11.64 6.94 -1.38
N ILE A 59 -10.49 6.27 -1.54
CA ILE A 59 -9.40 6.33 -0.57
C ILE A 59 -8.87 7.76 -0.43
N LYS A 60 -8.64 8.44 -1.56
CA LYS A 60 -8.21 9.83 -1.57
C LYS A 60 -9.15 10.73 -0.77
N GLU A 61 -10.45 10.71 -1.11
CA GLU A 61 -11.46 11.65 -0.58
C GLU A 61 -11.84 11.36 0.87
N HIS A 62 -11.98 10.07 1.22
CA HIS A 62 -12.53 9.67 2.51
C HIS A 62 -11.45 9.27 3.54
N LEU A 63 -10.19 9.11 3.12
CA LEU A 63 -9.08 8.82 4.01
C LEU A 63 -8.03 9.94 3.95
N ILE A 64 -7.27 10.02 2.85
CA ILE A 64 -6.04 10.82 2.84
C ILE A 64 -6.33 12.32 2.93
N GLN A 65 -7.39 12.81 2.27
CA GLN A 65 -7.75 14.24 2.32
C GLN A 65 -8.26 14.72 3.69
N LYS A 66 -8.56 13.83 4.62
CA LYS A 66 -8.83 14.21 6.01
C LYS A 66 -7.61 14.83 6.70
N TYR A 67 -6.41 14.48 6.23
CA TYR A 67 -5.15 14.83 6.89
C TYR A 67 -4.21 15.64 6.00
N PHE A 68 -4.31 15.49 4.66
CA PHE A 68 -3.32 16.00 3.73
C PHE A 68 -3.93 16.55 2.44
N ARG A 69 -3.20 17.50 1.83
CA ARG A 69 -3.37 17.76 0.41
C ARG A 69 -2.69 16.65 -0.38
N VAL A 70 -3.40 16.00 -1.31
CA VAL A 70 -2.95 14.78 -1.99
C VAL A 70 -3.33 14.74 -3.46
N GLU A 71 -2.44 14.16 -4.26
CA GLU A 71 -2.67 13.82 -5.66
C GLU A 71 -2.67 12.29 -5.83
N ALA A 72 -3.64 11.77 -6.58
CA ALA A 72 -3.67 10.37 -6.97
C ALA A 72 -2.85 10.20 -8.24
N LEU A 73 -1.87 9.29 -8.24
CA LEU A 73 -0.90 9.15 -9.33
C LEU A 73 -1.08 7.89 -10.16
N GLY A 74 -1.34 6.76 -9.54
CA GLY A 74 -1.46 5.51 -10.26
C GLY A 74 -1.97 4.37 -9.40
N TYR A 75 -2.22 3.24 -10.05
CA TYR A 75 -2.65 2.01 -9.39
C TYR A 75 -2.16 0.78 -10.16
N GLU A 76 -2.05 -0.31 -9.45
CA GLU A 76 -1.64 -1.61 -9.99
C GLU A 76 -2.42 -2.73 -9.33
N MET A 77 -2.56 -3.85 -10.03
CA MET A 77 -3.15 -5.10 -9.54
C MET A 77 -2.12 -6.21 -9.69
N TRP A 78 -1.60 -6.70 -8.57
CA TRP A 78 -0.54 -7.72 -8.57
C TRP A 78 -1.05 -9.10 -8.16
N ASN A 79 -0.48 -10.12 -8.79
CA ASN A 79 -0.49 -11.48 -8.28
C ASN A 79 0.95 -11.85 -7.90
N GLY A 80 1.21 -11.87 -6.60
CA GLY A 80 2.55 -11.97 -6.04
C GLY A 80 3.17 -10.61 -5.70
N VAL A 81 4.35 -10.63 -5.14
CA VAL A 81 5.13 -9.44 -4.75
C VAL A 81 6.22 -9.20 -5.78
N PRO A 82 6.30 -8.00 -6.38
CA PRO A 82 7.40 -7.64 -7.26
C PRO A 82 8.76 -7.89 -6.62
N PRO A 83 9.78 -8.37 -7.37
CA PRO A 83 11.09 -8.71 -6.80
C PRO A 83 11.78 -7.57 -6.07
N ASP A 84 11.64 -6.34 -6.56
CA ASP A 84 12.19 -5.13 -5.97
C ASP A 84 11.56 -4.79 -4.61
N LEU A 85 10.30 -5.17 -4.37
CA LEU A 85 9.65 -4.96 -3.09
C LEU A 85 10.03 -6.00 -2.02
N ARG A 86 10.77 -7.04 -2.37
CA ARG A 86 11.23 -8.08 -1.44
C ARG A 86 12.46 -7.69 -0.62
N LEU A 87 13.09 -6.58 -0.97
CA LEU A 87 14.19 -5.97 -0.22
C LEU A 87 13.72 -4.71 0.48
N PHE A 88 14.37 -4.31 1.57
CA PHE A 88 14.07 -3.02 2.19
C PHE A 88 14.34 -1.89 1.20
N HIS A 89 13.35 -1.07 0.96
CA HIS A 89 13.40 0.04 0.01
C HIS A 89 12.46 1.17 0.43
N ASN A 90 12.65 2.29 -0.24
CA ASN A 90 11.75 3.42 -0.21
C ASN A 90 11.49 3.84 -1.66
N ASP A 91 10.26 3.73 -2.11
CA ASP A 91 9.90 3.98 -3.51
C ASP A 91 10.09 5.44 -3.94
N TYR A 92 10.04 6.38 -3.01
CA TYR A 92 10.26 7.78 -3.31
C TYR A 92 11.66 8.03 -3.90
N PHE A 93 12.67 7.36 -3.36
CA PHE A 93 14.05 7.48 -3.85
C PHE A 93 14.33 6.64 -5.10
N HIS A 94 13.75 5.45 -5.18
CA HIS A 94 13.99 4.53 -6.29
C HIS A 94 13.31 4.93 -7.59
N HIS A 95 12.13 5.50 -7.52
CA HIS A 95 11.33 5.67 -8.73
C HIS A 95 11.28 7.10 -9.27
N LYS A 96 11.97 8.10 -8.75
CA LYS A 96 11.95 9.49 -9.27
C LYS A 96 10.58 10.00 -9.82
N LYS A 97 9.52 9.20 -9.61
CA LYS A 97 8.17 9.39 -10.17
C LYS A 97 7.26 10.17 -9.24
N GLY A 98 7.82 10.69 -8.16
CA GLY A 98 7.13 11.68 -7.35
C GLY A 98 6.00 11.18 -6.46
N TYR A 99 5.79 9.87 -6.24
CA TYR A 99 4.89 9.42 -5.19
C TYR A 99 5.65 9.14 -3.89
N ASN A 100 5.02 9.46 -2.78
CA ASN A 100 5.61 9.32 -1.45
C ASN A 100 4.68 8.59 -0.46
N SER A 101 3.65 7.96 -0.98
CA SER A 101 2.70 7.20 -0.18
C SER A 101 2.01 6.12 -1.02
N ASN A 102 1.89 4.93 -0.46
CA ASN A 102 1.18 3.80 -1.05
C ASN A 102 0.08 3.30 -0.13
N VAL A 103 -1.01 2.89 -0.75
CA VAL A 103 -2.06 2.12 -0.08
C VAL A 103 -2.12 0.75 -0.71
N PHE A 104 -1.83 -0.29 0.05
CA PHE A 104 -1.97 -1.68 -0.34
C PHE A 104 -3.25 -2.26 0.25
N ILE A 105 -3.98 -3.01 -0.56
CA ILE A 105 -5.15 -3.78 -0.11
C ILE A 105 -4.93 -5.23 -0.48
N PHE A 106 -5.00 -6.10 0.51
CA PHE A 106 -4.76 -7.53 0.37
C PHE A 106 -6.06 -8.25 0.06
N ILE A 107 -6.12 -8.91 -1.09
CA ILE A 107 -7.32 -9.63 -1.55
C ILE A 107 -7.34 -11.06 -1.03
N ASP A 108 -6.18 -11.64 -0.79
CA ASP A 108 -6.02 -12.98 -0.26
C ASP A 108 -5.59 -12.94 1.20
N GLU A 109 -6.04 -13.92 1.95
CA GLU A 109 -5.73 -14.06 3.36
C GLU A 109 -4.28 -14.53 3.57
N CYS A 110 -3.63 -13.98 4.59
CA CYS A 110 -2.37 -14.51 5.10
C CYS A 110 -2.65 -15.76 5.93
N THR A 111 -2.00 -16.87 5.58
CA THR A 111 -2.08 -18.15 6.31
C THR A 111 -0.67 -18.65 6.61
N ASP A 112 -0.54 -19.63 7.51
CA ASP A 112 0.76 -20.25 7.84
C ASP A 112 1.48 -20.84 6.61
N ASN A 113 0.69 -21.28 5.62
CA ASN A 113 1.22 -21.82 4.36
C ASN A 113 1.40 -20.78 3.26
N ASN A 114 0.89 -19.58 3.45
CA ASN A 114 0.92 -18.48 2.50
C ASN A 114 1.20 -17.18 3.26
N MET A 115 2.41 -17.09 3.81
CA MET A 115 2.81 -15.91 4.58
C MET A 115 3.02 -14.73 3.65
N ASN A 116 2.15 -13.74 3.80
CA ASN A 116 2.28 -12.42 3.19
C ASN A 116 2.33 -11.41 4.32
N TYR A 117 3.44 -10.71 4.47
CA TYR A 117 3.53 -9.67 5.47
C TYR A 117 4.44 -8.52 5.00
N ILE A 118 4.26 -7.39 5.64
CA ILE A 118 5.11 -6.22 5.43
C ILE A 118 5.99 -6.05 6.66
N GLU A 119 7.28 -5.90 6.45
CA GLU A 119 8.20 -5.41 7.48
C GLU A 119 8.48 -3.94 7.22
N MET A 120 8.23 -3.11 8.24
CA MET A 120 8.59 -1.71 8.29
C MET A 120 9.83 -1.52 9.16
N ARG A 121 10.76 -0.72 8.68
CA ARG A 121 11.94 -0.29 9.42
C ARG A 121 11.88 1.22 9.60
N THR A 122 12.00 1.67 10.84
CA THR A 122 12.15 3.08 11.17
C THR A 122 13.62 3.47 11.22
N GLY A 123 13.92 4.75 11.16
CA GLY A 123 15.30 5.24 11.28
C GLY A 123 16.02 4.88 12.59
N LEU A 124 15.29 4.37 13.58
CA LEU A 124 15.81 3.93 14.88
C LEU A 124 16.13 2.42 14.95
N ASP A 125 16.22 1.76 13.81
CA ASP A 125 16.43 0.30 13.70
C ASP A 125 15.31 -0.57 14.34
N GLU A 126 14.16 -0.01 14.55
CA GLU A 126 12.98 -0.74 14.98
C GLU A 126 12.29 -1.39 13.79
N PHE A 127 11.83 -2.61 13.98
CA PHE A 127 11.14 -3.40 12.98
C PHE A 127 9.72 -3.70 13.44
N TYR A 128 8.77 -3.46 12.55
CA TYR A 128 7.38 -3.82 12.74
C TYR A 128 6.94 -4.79 11.65
N GLN A 129 6.32 -5.88 12.03
CA GLN A 129 5.75 -6.86 11.11
C GLN A 129 4.23 -6.74 11.12
N VAL A 130 3.64 -6.58 9.95
CA VAL A 130 2.20 -6.50 9.76
C VAL A 130 1.75 -7.66 8.91
N PHE A 131 0.87 -8.49 9.47
CA PHE A 131 0.28 -9.65 8.83
C PHE A 131 -1.14 -9.30 8.41
N PRO A 132 -1.37 -8.91 7.16
CA PRO A 132 -2.68 -8.48 6.72
C PRO A 132 -3.65 -9.66 6.60
N ASN A 133 -4.86 -9.47 7.07
CA ASN A 133 -5.97 -10.35 6.76
C ASN A 133 -6.53 -10.04 5.36
N LYS A 134 -7.43 -10.88 4.89
CA LYS A 134 -8.17 -10.61 3.66
C LYS A 134 -8.91 -9.27 3.77
N PHE A 135 -8.74 -8.43 2.75
CA PHE A 135 -9.28 -7.07 2.65
C PHE A 135 -8.74 -6.06 3.66
N ASP A 136 -7.65 -6.37 4.32
CA ASP A 136 -6.94 -5.34 5.08
C ASP A 136 -6.26 -4.37 4.13
N MET A 137 -6.29 -3.11 4.53
CA MET A 137 -5.59 -2.00 3.91
C MET A 137 -4.40 -1.61 4.76
N ILE A 138 -3.23 -1.44 4.14
CA ILE A 138 -2.05 -0.87 4.78
C ILE A 138 -1.68 0.40 4.02
N TRP A 139 -1.68 1.51 4.73
CA TRP A 139 -1.27 2.80 4.20
C TRP A 139 0.15 3.12 4.66
N ILE A 140 1.08 3.25 3.70
CA ILE A 140 2.52 3.40 3.94
C ILE A 140 2.97 4.83 3.68
N ASN A 141 3.74 5.37 4.62
CA ASN A 141 4.50 6.59 4.54
C ASN A 141 5.90 6.29 3.95
N GLN A 142 6.21 6.87 2.82
CA GLN A 142 7.49 6.71 2.14
C GLN A 142 8.40 7.93 2.31
N SER A 143 8.31 8.62 3.42
CA SER A 143 9.30 9.63 3.77
C SER A 143 10.68 9.01 4.05
N GLU A 144 11.73 9.82 4.04
CA GLU A 144 13.13 9.37 4.11
C GLU A 144 13.48 8.46 5.29
N GLN A 145 12.72 8.58 6.38
CA GLN A 145 12.98 7.83 7.62
C GLN A 145 12.46 6.41 7.62
N PHE A 146 11.64 6.02 6.64
CA PHE A 146 11.02 4.70 6.59
C PHE A 146 11.46 3.92 5.37
N THR A 147 11.76 2.66 5.58
CA THR A 147 11.88 1.67 4.52
C THR A 147 10.97 0.49 4.82
N TYR A 148 10.53 -0.19 3.79
CA TYR A 148 9.70 -1.38 3.95
C TYR A 148 10.11 -2.47 2.97
N LYS A 149 9.75 -3.68 3.27
CA LYS A 149 9.77 -4.81 2.34
C LYS A 149 8.51 -5.64 2.47
N MET A 150 8.13 -6.29 1.40
CA MET A 150 7.02 -7.23 1.38
C MET A 150 7.57 -8.65 1.29
N ILE A 151 7.10 -9.52 2.16
CA ILE A 151 7.45 -10.93 2.15
C ILE A 151 6.28 -11.73 1.60
N HIS A 152 6.61 -12.62 0.68
CA HIS A 152 5.68 -13.58 0.10
C HIS A 152 6.37 -14.94 -0.01
N THR A 153 5.78 -15.97 0.56
CA THR A 153 6.37 -17.30 0.57
C THR A 153 5.81 -18.20 -0.51
N SER A 154 4.50 -18.25 -0.69
CA SER A 154 3.84 -19.10 -1.69
C SER A 154 2.36 -18.80 -1.83
N GLY A 155 1.72 -19.37 -2.86
CA GLY A 155 0.28 -19.29 -3.06
C GLY A 155 -0.21 -18.03 -3.79
N LYS A 156 -1.50 -17.77 -3.69
CA LYS A 156 -2.11 -16.55 -4.24
C LYS A 156 -1.80 -15.38 -3.31
N ASN A 157 -1.33 -14.31 -3.89
CA ASN A 157 -1.07 -13.06 -3.19
C ASN A 157 -1.50 -11.88 -4.06
N ARG A 158 -2.81 -11.72 -4.19
CA ARG A 158 -3.37 -10.64 -4.97
C ARG A 158 -3.44 -9.38 -4.14
N ILE A 159 -2.83 -8.34 -4.66
CA ILE A 159 -2.70 -7.05 -3.97
C ILE A 159 -3.14 -5.95 -4.92
N LEU A 160 -3.95 -5.01 -4.41
CA LEU A 160 -4.20 -3.73 -5.05
C LEU A 160 -3.22 -2.72 -4.50
N ASN A 161 -2.51 -2.03 -5.37
CA ASN A 161 -1.59 -0.96 -5.00
C ASN A 161 -2.11 0.37 -5.56
N PHE A 162 -2.26 1.37 -4.69
CA PHE A 162 -2.64 2.74 -5.04
C PHE A 162 -1.53 3.70 -4.63
N ARG A 163 -1.09 4.55 -5.56
CA ARG A 163 0.00 5.48 -5.36
C ARG A 163 -0.49 6.90 -5.24
N TYR A 164 0.07 7.62 -4.27
CA TYR A 164 -0.29 9.00 -3.99
C TYR A 164 0.95 9.87 -3.80
N TYR A 165 0.80 11.15 -4.11
CA TYR A 165 1.72 12.18 -3.67
C TYR A 165 1.04 13.04 -2.62
N ILE A 166 1.60 13.05 -1.42
CA ILE A 166 1.15 13.83 -0.28
C ILE A 166 2.03 15.06 -0.17
N HIS A 167 1.41 16.24 -0.28
CA HIS A 167 2.13 17.52 -0.19
C HIS A 167 2.68 17.74 1.22
N GLY A 168 3.95 18.07 1.31
CA GLY A 168 4.62 18.39 2.56
C GLY A 168 5.02 17.18 3.43
N LEU A 169 4.73 15.95 3.01
CA LEU A 169 5.08 14.76 3.80
C LEU A 169 6.60 14.64 4.04
N ASN A 170 7.40 14.93 3.02
CA ASN A 170 8.87 14.82 3.08
C ASN A 170 9.56 16.00 3.76
N ASN A 171 8.82 17.09 4.04
CA ASN A 171 9.37 18.31 4.61
C ASN A 171 9.29 18.35 6.15
N LYS A 172 8.67 17.34 6.76
CA LYS A 172 8.61 17.23 8.21
C LYS A 172 9.70 16.28 8.69
N THR A 173 10.88 16.79 8.91
CA THR A 173 11.82 16.18 9.84
C THR A 173 11.20 16.28 11.24
N ASN A 174 10.61 15.19 11.71
CA ASN A 174 9.93 15.10 13.02
C ASN A 174 10.91 15.14 14.21
N TRP A 175 12.01 15.88 14.09
CA TRP A 175 12.98 16.07 15.18
C TRP A 175 12.75 17.36 15.97
N GLU A 176 11.69 18.11 15.63
CA GLU A 176 11.33 19.35 16.34
C GLU A 176 9.99 19.22 17.09
N MET A 177 9.76 18.10 17.78
CA MET A 177 8.73 18.05 18.83
C MET A 177 9.32 17.56 20.14
#